data_048e2beec447e1442cef8d2d6223e306
#
_entry.id   048e2beec447e1442cef8d2d6223e306
#
_cell.length_a   1.000
_cell.length_b   1.000
_cell.length_c   1.000
_cell.angle_alpha   90.00
_cell.angle_beta   90.00
_cell.angle_gamma   90.00
#
_symmetry.space_group_name_H-M   'P 1'
#
loop_
_entity.id
_entity.type
_entity.pdbx_description
1 polymer ?
#
loop_
_entity_poly.entity_id
_entity_poly.type
_entity_poly.pdbx_seq_one_letter_code
_entity_poly.pdbx_strand_id
1 'polypeptide(L)'
;MTRVKKAVNALKTRKNTLRRVKGYRHGRSKKERQAQEAIFHAGAYAFAHRRDKKGDARRLWNVKISYAAKELGTSYSKLMGNLKKQNILLDRKILATLVEQNPETFKKIANFIPLKHASENVRANARTS
;
A
#
# COMPACT_ATOMS: atom_id res chain seq x y z
N MET A 1 -39.25 -36.09 -34.26
CA MET A 1 -38.69 -34.84 -33.79
C MET A 1 -37.45 -35.10 -32.93
N THR A 2 -36.30 -34.58 -33.30
CA THR A 2 -35.06 -34.70 -32.51
C THR A 2 -35.12 -33.79 -31.32
N ARG A 3 -34.91 -34.33 -30.09
CA ARG A 3 -34.91 -33.58 -28.84
C ARG A 3 -33.69 -32.66 -28.77
N VAL A 4 -33.89 -31.35 -28.64
CA VAL A 4 -32.81 -30.38 -28.46
C VAL A 4 -32.35 -30.39 -26.98
N LYS A 5 -31.16 -30.95 -26.70
CA LYS A 5 -30.60 -31.04 -25.33
C LYS A 5 -29.84 -29.78 -24.89
N LYS A 6 -29.62 -28.83 -25.80
CA LYS A 6 -28.79 -27.61 -25.53
C LYS A 6 -29.42 -26.62 -24.54
N ALA A 7 -30.76 -26.57 -24.44
CA ALA A 7 -31.45 -25.63 -23.56
C ALA A 7 -31.08 -25.83 -22.08
N VAL A 8 -30.95 -27.09 -21.60
CA VAL A 8 -30.60 -27.41 -20.21
C VAL A 8 -29.22 -26.86 -19.86
N ASN A 9 -28.23 -27.06 -20.75
CA ASN A 9 -26.87 -26.57 -20.54
C ASN A 9 -26.80 -25.03 -20.58
N ALA A 10 -27.50 -24.41 -21.50
CA ALA A 10 -27.58 -22.94 -21.59
C ALA A 10 -28.18 -22.33 -20.33
N LEU A 11 -29.30 -22.90 -19.82
CA LEU A 11 -29.92 -22.44 -18.57
C LEU A 11 -28.99 -22.62 -17.36
N LYS A 12 -28.26 -23.74 -17.29
CA LYS A 12 -27.30 -24.01 -16.22
C LYS A 12 -26.15 -23.00 -16.26
N THR A 13 -25.58 -22.73 -17.43
CA THR A 13 -24.52 -21.74 -17.61
C THR A 13 -24.99 -20.35 -17.21
N ARG A 14 -26.16 -19.93 -17.71
CA ARG A 14 -26.79 -18.66 -17.33
C ARG A 14 -26.97 -18.54 -15.81
N LYS A 15 -27.53 -19.58 -15.16
CA LYS A 15 -27.74 -19.59 -13.70
C LYS A 15 -26.40 -19.44 -12.95
N ASN A 16 -25.35 -20.13 -13.40
CA ASN A 16 -24.03 -20.04 -12.79
C ASN A 16 -23.40 -18.65 -12.94
N THR A 17 -23.51 -18.02 -14.12
CA THR A 17 -23.04 -16.66 -14.35
C THR A 17 -23.76 -15.66 -13.47
N LEU A 18 -25.11 -15.70 -13.47
CA LEU A 18 -25.92 -14.77 -12.69
C LEU A 18 -25.77 -14.94 -11.17
N ARG A 19 -25.44 -16.15 -10.70
CA ARG A 19 -25.14 -16.39 -9.29
C ARG A 19 -23.92 -15.59 -8.81
N ARG A 20 -22.91 -15.38 -9.66
CA ARG A 20 -21.68 -14.65 -9.36
C ARG A 20 -21.87 -13.13 -9.27
N VAL A 21 -22.94 -12.60 -9.88
CA VAL A 21 -23.23 -11.15 -9.94
C VAL A 21 -24.43 -10.74 -9.09
N LYS A 22 -24.83 -11.57 -8.14
CA LYS A 22 -25.86 -11.19 -7.17
C LYS A 22 -25.43 -9.91 -6.42
N GLY A 23 -26.32 -8.94 -6.31
CA GLY A 23 -26.05 -7.64 -5.72
C GLY A 23 -25.48 -6.57 -6.67
N TYR A 24 -25.17 -6.93 -7.92
CA TYR A 24 -24.76 -5.94 -8.93
C TYR A 24 -25.97 -5.09 -9.35
N ARG A 25 -25.71 -3.85 -9.77
CA ARG A 25 -26.75 -2.88 -10.16
C ARG A 25 -27.17 -3.04 -11.61
N HIS A 26 -28.42 -2.69 -11.90
CA HIS A 26 -29.03 -2.63 -13.21
C HIS A 26 -28.95 -3.97 -14.00
N GLY A 27 -28.67 -3.91 -15.29
CA GLY A 27 -28.62 -5.08 -16.18
C GLY A 27 -27.49 -6.07 -15.86
N ARG A 28 -26.47 -5.66 -15.14
CA ARG A 28 -25.34 -6.52 -14.75
C ARG A 28 -25.75 -7.68 -13.84
N SER A 29 -26.85 -7.56 -13.09
CA SER A 29 -27.39 -8.64 -12.25
C SER A 29 -28.38 -9.55 -12.95
N LYS A 30 -28.95 -9.14 -14.10
CA LYS A 30 -30.07 -9.83 -14.77
C LYS A 30 -29.74 -10.32 -16.19
N LYS A 31 -28.89 -9.58 -16.95
CA LYS A 31 -28.52 -9.89 -18.31
C LYS A 31 -27.17 -10.60 -18.35
N GLU A 32 -27.14 -11.84 -18.86
CA GLU A 32 -25.96 -12.71 -18.84
C GLU A 32 -24.72 -12.07 -19.48
N ARG A 33 -24.87 -11.45 -20.65
CA ARG A 33 -23.75 -10.79 -21.35
C ARG A 33 -23.14 -9.66 -20.53
N GLN A 34 -23.98 -8.79 -19.95
CA GLN A 34 -23.52 -7.70 -19.09
C GLN A 34 -22.94 -8.21 -17.77
N ALA A 35 -23.48 -9.30 -17.23
CA ALA A 35 -22.95 -9.95 -16.06
C ALA A 35 -21.55 -10.51 -16.31
N GLN A 36 -21.33 -11.17 -17.43
CA GLN A 36 -20.07 -11.76 -17.80
C GLN A 36 -18.98 -10.70 -18.00
N GLU A 37 -19.32 -9.63 -18.73
CA GLU A 37 -18.44 -8.47 -18.88
C GLU A 37 -18.04 -7.87 -17.52
N ALA A 38 -19.01 -7.65 -16.64
CA ALA A 38 -18.75 -7.10 -15.31
C ALA A 38 -17.85 -8.02 -14.46
N ILE A 39 -17.98 -9.34 -14.57
CA ILE A 39 -17.12 -10.32 -13.90
C ILE A 39 -15.68 -10.22 -14.42
N PHE A 40 -15.48 -10.09 -15.71
CA PHE A 40 -14.14 -9.96 -16.30
C PHE A 40 -13.49 -8.65 -15.89
N HIS A 41 -14.20 -7.53 -15.92
CA HIS A 41 -13.68 -6.25 -15.43
C HIS A 41 -13.32 -6.29 -13.96
N ALA A 42 -14.19 -6.87 -13.11
CA ALA A 42 -13.89 -7.03 -11.69
C ALA A 42 -12.62 -7.86 -11.45
N GLY A 43 -12.45 -8.94 -12.23
CA GLY A 43 -11.25 -9.77 -12.16
C GLY A 43 -9.98 -9.04 -12.58
N ALA A 44 -10.03 -8.29 -13.69
CA ALA A 44 -8.91 -7.50 -14.17
C ALA A 44 -8.50 -6.40 -13.17
N TYR A 45 -9.48 -5.67 -12.64
CA TYR A 45 -9.21 -4.66 -11.61
C TYR A 45 -8.68 -5.26 -10.31
N ALA A 46 -9.24 -6.38 -9.84
CA ALA A 46 -8.74 -7.06 -8.67
C ALA A 46 -7.27 -7.51 -8.84
N PHE A 47 -6.90 -7.97 -10.05
CA PHE A 47 -5.51 -8.33 -10.36
C PHE A 47 -4.58 -7.12 -10.28
N ALA A 48 -4.92 -6.01 -10.93
CA ALA A 48 -4.14 -4.78 -10.92
C ALA A 48 -4.02 -4.19 -9.49
N HIS A 49 -5.15 -4.02 -8.81
CA HIS A 49 -5.21 -3.38 -7.50
C HIS A 49 -4.52 -4.18 -6.38
N ARG A 50 -4.33 -5.49 -6.53
CA ARG A 50 -3.48 -6.25 -5.59
C ARG A 50 -2.03 -5.77 -5.59
N ARG A 51 -1.52 -5.33 -6.73
CA ARG A 51 -0.19 -4.73 -6.85
C ARG A 51 -0.18 -3.30 -6.31
N ASP A 52 -1.17 -2.50 -6.67
CA ASP A 52 -1.31 -1.12 -6.22
C ASP A 52 -1.42 -1.04 -4.69
N LYS A 53 -2.21 -1.92 -4.07
CA LYS A 53 -2.35 -2.01 -2.62
C LYS A 53 -1.01 -2.16 -1.89
N LYS A 54 -0.05 -2.89 -2.47
CA LYS A 54 1.31 -3.00 -1.89
C LYS A 54 2.06 -1.68 -1.99
N GLY A 55 1.91 -0.97 -3.09
CA GLY A 55 2.48 0.36 -3.31
C GLY A 55 1.89 1.40 -2.35
N ASP A 56 0.58 1.37 -2.15
CA ASP A 56 -0.13 2.30 -1.27
C ASP A 56 0.26 2.10 0.20
N ALA A 57 0.34 0.84 0.64
CA ALA A 57 0.84 0.54 1.97
C ALA A 57 2.26 1.09 2.19
N ARG A 58 3.16 0.93 1.20
CA ARG A 58 4.52 1.47 1.28
C ARG A 58 4.54 3.00 1.32
N ARG A 59 3.69 3.68 0.54
CA ARG A 59 3.56 5.15 0.59
C ARG A 59 3.12 5.60 1.98
N LEU A 60 2.11 4.94 2.55
CA LEU A 60 1.62 5.25 3.90
C LEU A 60 2.71 5.10 4.95
N TRP A 61 3.49 4.02 4.92
CA TRP A 61 4.62 3.84 5.83
C TRP A 61 5.67 4.94 5.67
N ASN A 62 5.98 5.32 4.44
CA ASN A 62 6.94 6.41 4.18
C ASN A 62 6.45 7.75 4.78
N VAL A 63 5.15 8.05 4.67
CA VAL A 63 4.57 9.27 5.25
C VAL A 63 4.70 9.26 6.78
N LYS A 64 4.34 8.14 7.44
CA LYS A 64 4.45 7.99 8.91
C LYS A 64 5.89 8.16 9.40
N ILE A 65 6.83 7.47 8.77
CA ILE A 65 8.26 7.56 9.12
C ILE A 65 8.80 8.97 8.86
N SER A 66 8.40 9.61 7.74
CA SER A 66 8.84 10.96 7.39
C SER A 66 8.37 11.99 8.41
N TYR A 67 7.14 11.86 8.90
CA TYR A 67 6.61 12.75 9.93
C TYR A 67 7.42 12.62 11.24
N ALA A 68 7.60 11.40 11.73
CA ALA A 68 8.39 11.14 12.93
C ALA A 68 9.87 11.55 12.78
N ALA A 69 10.45 11.39 11.59
CA ALA A 69 11.81 11.85 11.33
C ALA A 69 11.93 13.38 11.40
N LYS A 70 10.91 14.11 10.90
CA LYS A 70 10.87 15.58 10.98
C LYS A 70 10.77 16.07 12.42
N GLU A 71 9.99 15.42 13.27
CA GLU A 71 9.93 15.73 14.71
C GLU A 71 11.29 15.62 15.39
N LEU A 72 12.15 14.72 14.90
CA LEU A 72 13.53 14.54 15.38
C LEU A 72 14.55 15.43 14.63
N GLY A 73 14.12 16.41 13.85
CA GLY A 73 14.99 17.32 13.11
C GLY A 73 15.73 16.69 11.93
N THR A 74 15.30 15.52 11.46
CA THR A 74 15.93 14.82 10.32
C THR A 74 14.96 14.60 9.18
N SER A 75 15.48 14.23 8.00
CA SER A 75 14.64 13.86 6.85
C SER A 75 14.57 12.34 6.71
N TYR A 76 13.47 11.86 6.10
CA TYR A 76 13.29 10.45 5.76
C TYR A 76 14.50 9.84 5.03
N SER A 77 15.04 10.57 4.03
CA SER A 77 16.16 10.09 3.24
C SER A 77 17.44 9.94 4.06
N LYS A 78 17.71 10.92 4.93
CA LYS A 78 18.86 10.89 5.85
C LYS A 78 18.72 9.75 6.86
N LEU A 79 17.54 9.59 7.47
CA LEU A 79 17.26 8.50 8.41
C LEU A 79 17.48 7.13 7.74
N MET A 80 16.86 6.88 6.59
CA MET A 80 16.99 5.60 5.89
C MET A 80 18.41 5.35 5.35
N GLY A 81 19.09 6.40 4.91
CA GLY A 81 20.48 6.32 4.47
C GLY A 81 21.42 5.94 5.62
N ASN A 82 21.22 6.53 6.78
CA ASN A 82 22.02 6.28 7.97
C ASN A 82 21.76 4.86 8.53
N LEU A 83 20.49 4.41 8.61
CA LEU A 83 20.16 3.03 8.99
C LEU A 83 20.91 2.00 8.13
N LYS A 84 20.96 2.22 6.81
CA LYS A 84 21.70 1.36 5.89
C LYS A 84 23.21 1.39 6.15
N LYS A 85 23.79 2.57 6.42
CA LYS A 85 25.23 2.70 6.74
C LYS A 85 25.62 1.97 8.01
N GLN A 86 24.71 1.88 8.98
CA GLN A 86 24.89 1.15 10.23
C GLN A 86 24.52 -0.33 10.14
N ASN A 87 24.22 -0.84 8.93
CA ASN A 87 23.74 -2.20 8.69
C ASN A 87 22.48 -2.57 9.48
N ILE A 88 21.66 -1.59 9.83
CA ILE A 88 20.36 -1.80 10.47
C ILE A 88 19.31 -2.01 9.39
N LEU A 89 18.98 -3.27 9.11
CA LEU A 89 18.07 -3.69 8.04
C LEU A 89 16.62 -3.80 8.56
N LEU A 90 16.05 -2.70 9.04
CA LEU A 90 14.66 -2.66 9.45
C LEU A 90 13.73 -2.31 8.27
N ASP A 91 12.66 -3.08 8.15
CA ASP A 91 11.62 -2.84 7.16
C ASP A 91 10.81 -1.57 7.48
N ARG A 92 10.32 -0.91 6.40
CA ARG A 92 9.45 0.27 6.52
C ARG A 92 8.18 0.01 7.32
N LYS A 93 7.62 -1.20 7.20
CA LYS A 93 6.44 -1.62 7.96
C LYS A 93 6.76 -1.61 9.47
N ILE A 94 7.87 -2.21 9.86
CA ILE A 94 8.32 -2.27 11.28
C ILE A 94 8.57 -0.86 11.80
N LEU A 95 9.31 -0.02 11.06
CA LEU A 95 9.56 1.36 11.45
C LEU A 95 8.26 2.17 11.61
N ALA A 96 7.30 2.03 10.70
CA ALA A 96 6.01 2.70 10.79
C ALA A 96 5.18 2.21 11.99
N THR A 97 5.23 0.91 12.30
CA THR A 97 4.57 0.34 13.48
C THR A 97 5.21 0.85 14.78
N LEU A 98 6.54 0.97 14.81
CA LEU A 98 7.25 1.55 15.97
C LEU A 98 6.88 3.01 16.19
N VAL A 99 6.73 3.80 15.12
CA VAL A 99 6.26 5.19 15.23
C VAL A 99 4.88 5.28 15.89
N GLU A 100 3.97 4.35 15.59
CA GLU A 100 2.60 4.37 16.11
C GLU A 100 2.48 3.77 17.53
N GLN A 101 3.11 2.64 17.74
CA GLN A 101 2.93 1.86 18.99
C GLN A 101 3.99 2.16 20.03
N ASN A 102 5.23 2.43 19.62
CA ASN A 102 6.37 2.62 20.51
C ASN A 102 7.28 3.76 20.05
N PRO A 103 6.82 5.02 20.11
CA PRO A 103 7.58 6.17 19.62
C PRO A 103 8.92 6.36 20.34
N GLU A 104 9.02 5.99 21.61
CA GLU A 104 10.26 6.05 22.37
C GLU A 104 11.34 5.10 21.81
N THR A 105 10.96 3.91 21.40
CA THR A 105 11.87 2.96 20.75
C THR A 105 12.33 3.50 19.40
N PHE A 106 11.43 4.11 18.64
CA PHE A 106 11.78 4.74 17.38
C PHE A 106 12.77 5.89 17.57
N LYS A 107 12.57 6.76 18.59
CA LYS A 107 13.52 7.82 18.94
C LYS A 107 14.90 7.27 19.31
N LYS A 108 14.96 6.21 20.10
CA LYS A 108 16.24 5.55 20.44
C LYS A 108 16.97 5.05 19.20
N ILE A 109 16.26 4.39 18.27
CA ILE A 109 16.84 3.94 16.99
C ILE A 109 17.33 5.12 16.16
N ALA A 110 16.54 6.19 16.07
CA ALA A 110 16.91 7.37 15.30
C ALA A 110 18.11 8.12 15.91
N ASN A 111 18.20 8.21 17.22
CA ASN A 111 19.29 8.88 17.96
C ASN A 111 20.57 8.04 18.02
N PHE A 112 20.47 6.70 17.93
CA PHE A 112 21.65 5.82 17.83
C PHE A 112 22.44 6.08 16.52
N ILE A 113 21.83 6.76 15.57
CA ILE A 113 22.44 7.14 14.30
C ILE A 113 23.06 8.53 14.47
N PRO A 114 24.40 8.69 14.42
CA PRO A 114 25.04 10.00 14.56
C PRO A 114 24.52 10.95 13.46
N LEU A 115 23.73 11.93 13.85
CA LEU A 115 23.27 13.03 12.99
C LEU A 115 24.46 13.95 12.72
N LYS A 116 25.21 13.73 11.65
CA LYS A 116 26.42 14.51 11.29
C LYS A 116 26.12 15.98 10.89
N HIS A 117 25.04 16.62 11.29
CA HIS A 117 24.75 17.99 10.83
C HIS A 117 24.18 18.98 11.87
N ALA A 118 24.32 18.71 13.16
CA ALA A 118 23.98 19.76 14.15
C ALA A 118 25.14 20.73 14.45
N SER A 119 26.38 20.44 14.02
CA SER A 119 27.56 21.21 14.41
C SER A 119 28.13 22.17 13.34
N GLU A 120 27.66 22.14 12.09
CA GLU A 120 28.20 23.01 11.05
C GLU A 120 27.48 24.35 10.91
N ASN A 121 26.19 24.42 11.26
CA ASN A 121 25.45 25.70 11.18
C ASN A 121 25.75 26.67 12.34
N VAL A 122 26.28 26.18 13.46
CA VAL A 122 26.68 27.06 14.57
C VAL A 122 28.02 27.77 14.26
N ARG A 123 28.90 27.13 13.48
CA ARG A 123 30.20 27.73 13.10
C ARG A 123 30.11 28.72 11.93
N ALA A 124 29.08 28.64 11.09
CA ALA A 124 28.88 29.60 10.00
C ALA A 124 28.36 30.95 10.50
N ASN A 125 27.53 30.97 11.55
CA ASN A 125 27.00 32.21 12.14
C ASN A 125 27.99 32.93 13.07
N ALA A 126 29.04 32.26 13.52
CA ALA A 126 30.08 32.88 14.38
C ALA A 126 31.21 33.55 13.57
N ARG A 127 31.18 33.51 12.23
CA ARG A 127 32.16 34.15 11.36
C ARG A 127 31.67 35.42 10.65
N THR A 128 30.43 35.85 10.93
CA THR A 128 29.82 37.05 10.37
C THR A 128 29.43 38.09 11.44
N SER A 129 30.05 38.02 12.64
CA SER A 129 29.96 39.07 13.65
C SER A 129 31.33 39.68 13.90
#